data_5a669f755f5c58eb6971c0d3a692e017
#
_entry.id   5a669f755f5c58eb6971c0d3a692e017
#
_cell.length_a   1.000
_cell.length_b   1.000
_cell.length_c   1.000
_cell.angle_alpha   90.00
_cell.angle_beta   90.00
_cell.angle_gamma   90.00
#
_symmetry.space_group_name_H-M   'P 1'
#
loop_
_entity.id
_entity.type
_entity.pdbx_description
1 polymer ?
#
loop_
_entity_poly.entity_id
_entity_poly.type
_entity_poly.pdbx_seq_one_letter_code
_entity_poly.pdbx_strand_id
1 'polypeptide(L)'
;MTPDEFRRSGHRLIDWIADYLRDVEQYPVMSRVQPGEIRARLPAAPPAHGEPFEAMLRDVDEILLPGITHWQSPNFFGYFPANHSGPSILGELLSAGLGVQGMLWSTSPASTELETHVLDWLVDLLGLPPAFRSTSTGGGVIQDSASSATLCAILAARERASGGRANLDGTDGRLVAYASPETHSSIEKGVKIAGLGSRNLRRIEVDARDRKSVV
;
A
#
# COMPACT_ATOMS: atom_id res chain seq x y z
N MET A 1 2.57 15.03 26.19
CA MET A 1 1.18 14.49 26.35
C MET A 1 1.20 13.44 27.44
N THR A 2 0.39 13.60 28.47
CA THR A 2 0.20 12.59 29.53
C THR A 2 -0.72 11.46 29.05
N PRO A 3 -0.75 10.31 29.74
CA PRO A 3 -1.68 9.22 29.39
C PRO A 3 -3.16 9.65 29.38
N ASP A 4 -3.56 10.56 30.27
CA ASP A 4 -4.93 11.05 30.31
C ASP A 4 -5.25 12.03 29.18
N GLU A 5 -4.28 12.87 28.80
CA GLU A 5 -4.41 13.69 27.60
C GLU A 5 -4.48 12.83 26.36
N PHE A 6 -3.63 11.82 26.24
CA PHE A 6 -3.68 10.86 25.13
C PHE A 6 -5.05 10.19 25.02
N ARG A 7 -5.59 9.71 26.14
CA ARG A 7 -6.91 9.08 26.18
C ARG A 7 -8.00 10.03 25.68
N ARG A 8 -8.05 11.26 26.22
CA ARG A 8 -9.05 12.25 25.79
C ARG A 8 -8.93 12.61 24.31
N SER A 9 -7.72 12.88 23.86
CA SER A 9 -7.46 13.20 22.47
C SER A 9 -7.77 12.03 21.51
N GLY A 10 -7.46 10.80 21.94
CA GLY A 10 -7.79 9.58 21.22
C GLY A 10 -9.30 9.38 21.05
N HIS A 11 -10.09 9.54 22.11
CA HIS A 11 -11.54 9.49 22.01
C HIS A 11 -12.06 10.55 21.04
N ARG A 12 -11.58 11.80 21.14
CA ARG A 12 -11.96 12.87 20.25
C ARG A 12 -11.63 12.58 18.78
N LEU A 13 -10.47 11.98 18.53
CA LEU A 13 -10.06 11.58 17.17
C LEU A 13 -10.94 10.46 16.61
N ILE A 14 -11.29 9.48 17.45
CA ILE A 14 -12.17 8.39 17.03
C ILE A 14 -13.57 8.93 16.68
N ASP A 15 -14.12 9.83 17.50
CA ASP A 15 -15.40 10.49 17.22
C ASP A 15 -15.32 11.26 15.90
N TRP A 16 -14.26 12.03 15.70
CA TRP A 16 -14.04 12.78 14.45
C TRP A 16 -13.98 11.87 13.22
N ILE A 17 -13.26 10.76 13.31
CA ILE A 17 -13.16 9.77 12.20
C ILE A 17 -14.53 9.15 11.92
N ALA A 18 -15.28 8.79 12.96
CA ALA A 18 -16.61 8.22 12.82
C ALA A 18 -17.58 9.18 12.14
N ASP A 19 -17.55 10.45 12.54
CA ASP A 19 -18.35 11.51 11.93
C ASP A 19 -17.97 11.75 10.46
N TYR A 20 -16.66 11.82 10.17
CA TYR A 20 -16.16 11.94 8.79
C TYR A 20 -16.65 10.78 7.91
N LEU A 21 -16.53 9.54 8.39
CA LEU A 21 -16.97 8.37 7.61
C LEU A 21 -18.48 8.33 7.39
N ARG A 22 -19.27 8.76 8.38
CA ARG A 22 -20.72 8.89 8.24
C ARG A 22 -21.10 9.94 7.20
N ASP A 23 -20.37 11.05 7.19
CA ASP A 23 -20.73 12.25 6.43
C ASP A 23 -19.89 12.43 5.15
N VAL A 24 -19.09 11.45 4.76
CA VAL A 24 -18.16 11.53 3.62
C VAL A 24 -18.82 11.88 2.29
N GLU A 25 -20.08 11.53 2.10
CA GLU A 25 -20.86 11.88 0.89
C GLU A 25 -21.13 13.38 0.76
N GLN A 26 -21.05 14.15 1.83
CA GLN A 26 -21.28 15.60 1.82
C GLN A 26 -20.06 16.36 1.27
N TYR A 27 -18.91 15.72 1.21
CA TYR A 27 -17.71 16.33 0.65
C TYR A 27 -17.62 16.12 -0.86
N PRO A 28 -17.01 17.07 -1.60
CA PRO A 28 -16.73 16.86 -3.02
C PRO A 28 -15.73 15.71 -3.19
N VAL A 29 -16.03 14.75 -4.06
CA VAL A 29 -15.18 13.58 -4.28
C VAL A 29 -13.74 13.99 -4.59
N MET A 30 -13.54 14.96 -5.48
CA MET A 30 -12.21 15.51 -5.79
C MET A 30 -12.03 16.87 -5.12
N SER A 31 -10.82 17.08 -4.58
CA SER A 31 -10.40 18.39 -4.10
C SER A 31 -10.50 19.44 -5.22
N ARG A 32 -10.87 20.66 -4.85
CA ARG A 32 -10.98 21.81 -5.77
C ARG A 32 -9.81 22.79 -5.64
N VAL A 33 -8.86 22.51 -4.75
CA VAL A 33 -7.70 23.39 -4.51
C VAL A 33 -6.73 23.35 -5.69
N GLN A 34 -6.04 24.48 -5.92
CA GLN A 34 -4.98 24.56 -6.91
C GLN A 34 -3.62 24.19 -6.29
N PRO A 35 -2.63 23.76 -7.09
CA PRO A 35 -1.28 23.50 -6.58
C PRO A 35 -0.71 24.70 -5.82
N GLY A 36 -0.28 24.45 -4.59
CA GLY A 36 0.29 25.48 -3.70
C GLY A 36 -0.68 26.12 -2.72
N GLU A 37 -2.00 26.02 -2.92
CA GLU A 37 -3.00 26.63 -2.01
C GLU A 37 -2.94 26.06 -0.59
N ILE A 38 -2.84 24.73 -0.44
CA ILE A 38 -2.69 24.13 0.89
C ILE A 38 -1.38 24.59 1.54
N ARG A 39 -0.27 24.55 0.80
CA ARG A 39 1.03 24.99 1.32
C ARG A 39 1.02 26.44 1.78
N ALA A 40 0.32 27.32 1.06
CA ALA A 40 0.23 28.74 1.41
C ALA A 40 -0.54 29.00 2.72
N ARG A 41 -1.36 28.04 3.15
CA ARG A 41 -2.12 28.11 4.41
C ARG A 41 -1.36 27.52 5.60
N LEU A 42 -0.29 26.77 5.36
CA LEU A 42 0.54 26.20 6.42
C LEU A 42 1.54 27.25 6.94
N PRO A 43 1.93 27.18 8.24
CA PRO A 43 2.94 28.05 8.80
C PRO A 43 4.25 27.99 8.02
N ALA A 44 4.90 29.14 7.82
CA ALA A 44 6.18 29.22 7.11
C ALA A 44 7.36 28.61 7.90
N ALA A 45 7.23 28.47 9.22
CA ALA A 45 8.23 27.88 10.11
C ALA A 45 7.55 26.91 11.09
N PRO A 46 8.28 25.92 11.63
CA PRO A 46 7.73 25.05 12.66
C PRO A 46 7.35 25.87 13.91
N PRO A 47 6.29 25.47 14.64
CA PRO A 47 5.89 26.17 15.86
C PRO A 47 7.01 26.10 16.91
N ALA A 48 7.24 27.21 17.61
CA ALA A 48 8.26 27.28 18.67
C ALA A 48 7.88 26.45 19.91
N HIS A 49 6.60 26.18 20.10
CA HIS A 49 6.05 25.39 21.22
C HIS A 49 4.99 24.41 20.70
N GLY A 50 4.74 23.34 21.46
CA GLY A 50 3.67 22.40 21.17
C GLY A 50 2.29 23.06 21.27
N GLU A 51 1.38 22.66 20.43
CA GLU A 51 0.01 23.16 20.37
C GLU A 51 -0.99 22.17 20.95
N PRO A 52 -2.17 22.62 21.43
CA PRO A 52 -3.24 21.75 21.86
C PRO A 52 -3.71 20.84 20.72
N PHE A 53 -4.13 19.62 21.05
CA PHE A 53 -4.62 18.65 20.06
C PHE A 53 -5.82 19.17 19.26
N GLU A 54 -6.67 19.96 19.89
CA GLU A 54 -7.83 20.59 19.24
C GLU A 54 -7.43 21.63 18.19
N ALA A 55 -6.28 22.28 18.34
CA ALA A 55 -5.75 23.16 17.30
C ALA A 55 -5.34 22.35 16.06
N MET A 56 -4.66 21.22 16.27
CA MET A 56 -4.31 20.30 15.17
C MET A 56 -5.55 19.75 14.45
N LEU A 57 -6.62 19.39 15.17
CA LEU A 57 -7.86 18.93 14.53
C LEU A 57 -8.54 20.04 13.72
N ARG A 58 -8.50 21.30 14.20
CA ARG A 58 -9.00 22.42 13.39
C ARG A 58 -8.22 22.59 12.10
N ASP A 59 -6.91 22.44 12.14
CA ASP A 59 -6.07 22.50 10.94
C ASP A 59 -6.41 21.36 9.96
N VAL A 60 -6.75 20.18 10.48
CA VAL A 60 -7.28 19.10 9.64
C VAL A 60 -8.56 19.53 8.95
N ASP A 61 -9.54 20.05 9.68
CA ASP A 61 -10.85 20.47 9.14
C ASP A 61 -10.70 21.64 8.15
N GLU A 62 -9.94 22.66 8.54
CA GLU A 62 -9.92 23.93 7.80
C GLU A 62 -8.90 23.90 6.66
N ILE A 63 -7.76 23.25 6.82
CA ILE A 63 -6.65 23.31 5.87
C ILE A 63 -6.54 22.02 5.06
N LEU A 64 -6.49 20.85 5.73
CA LEU A 64 -6.17 19.59 5.08
C LEU A 64 -7.38 18.96 4.38
N LEU A 65 -8.52 18.90 5.05
CA LEU A 65 -9.71 18.25 4.53
C LEU A 65 -10.19 18.81 3.18
N PRO A 66 -10.16 20.15 2.93
CA PRO A 66 -10.48 20.70 1.61
C PRO A 66 -9.51 20.27 0.50
N GLY A 67 -8.29 19.87 0.87
CA GLY A 67 -7.25 19.40 -0.05
C GLY A 67 -7.25 17.90 -0.31
N ILE A 68 -8.14 17.14 0.31
CA ILE A 68 -8.22 15.69 0.18
C ILE A 68 -9.16 15.31 -0.97
N THR A 69 -8.75 14.32 -1.77
CA THR A 69 -9.67 13.55 -2.61
C THR A 69 -10.28 12.45 -1.75
N HIS A 70 -11.61 12.46 -1.62
CA HIS A 70 -12.33 11.57 -0.69
C HIS A 70 -12.52 10.17 -1.29
N TRP A 71 -11.49 9.34 -1.21
CA TRP A 71 -11.48 7.97 -1.75
C TRP A 71 -12.53 7.06 -1.12
N GLN A 72 -13.00 7.39 0.09
CA GLN A 72 -14.03 6.62 0.78
C GLN A 72 -15.45 7.05 0.39
N SER A 73 -15.58 8.07 -0.45
CA SER A 73 -16.89 8.46 -0.97
C SER A 73 -17.47 7.34 -1.83
N PRO A 74 -18.75 6.95 -1.65
CA PRO A 74 -19.42 5.98 -2.51
C PRO A 74 -19.54 6.46 -3.95
N ASN A 75 -19.31 7.75 -4.20
CA ASN A 75 -19.29 8.36 -5.53
C ASN A 75 -17.88 8.44 -6.15
N PHE A 76 -16.88 7.83 -5.52
CA PHE A 76 -15.54 7.75 -6.07
C PHE A 76 -15.41 6.56 -7.02
N PHE A 77 -15.32 6.82 -8.32
CA PHE A 77 -15.22 5.81 -9.39
C PHE A 77 -13.87 5.84 -10.11
N GLY A 78 -12.86 6.49 -9.54
CA GLY A 78 -11.52 6.57 -10.13
C GLY A 78 -10.58 5.48 -9.58
N TYR A 79 -9.57 5.13 -10.35
CA TYR A 79 -8.48 4.25 -9.95
C TYR A 79 -8.93 2.87 -9.39
N PHE A 80 -8.16 2.34 -8.45
CA PHE A 80 -8.46 1.15 -7.66
C PHE A 80 -8.35 1.53 -6.19
N PRO A 81 -9.44 1.89 -5.52
CA PRO A 81 -9.40 2.46 -4.17
C PRO A 81 -8.92 1.41 -3.16
N ALA A 82 -8.05 1.85 -2.25
CA ALA A 82 -7.73 1.11 -1.05
C ALA A 82 -8.87 1.30 -0.05
N ASN A 83 -9.56 0.22 0.27
CA ASN A 83 -10.63 0.25 1.25
C ASN A 83 -10.06 0.13 2.67
N HIS A 84 -10.69 0.82 3.59
CA HIS A 84 -10.49 0.61 5.02
C HIS A 84 -11.84 0.30 5.69
N SER A 85 -11.76 -0.24 6.89
CA SER A 85 -12.93 -0.54 7.72
C SER A 85 -12.65 -0.09 9.15
N GLY A 86 -13.68 0.06 9.96
CA GLY A 86 -13.51 0.38 11.38
C GLY A 86 -12.51 -0.57 12.07
N PRO A 87 -12.63 -1.91 11.93
CA PRO A 87 -11.65 -2.83 12.50
C PRO A 87 -10.22 -2.63 12.00
N SER A 88 -10.00 -2.33 10.72
CA SER A 88 -8.64 -2.11 10.21
C SER A 88 -8.01 -0.83 10.74
N ILE A 89 -8.78 0.25 10.89
CA ILE A 89 -8.33 1.51 11.50
C ILE A 89 -7.94 1.27 12.96
N LEU A 90 -8.75 0.53 13.72
CA LEU A 90 -8.44 0.20 15.11
C LEU A 90 -7.23 -0.74 15.22
N GLY A 91 -7.07 -1.67 14.28
CA GLY A 91 -5.89 -2.54 14.21
C GLY A 91 -4.61 -1.75 13.96
N GLU A 92 -4.64 -0.76 13.06
CA GLU A 92 -3.52 0.15 12.81
C GLU A 92 -3.18 1.00 14.05
N LEU A 93 -4.19 1.56 14.71
CA LEU A 93 -4.01 2.31 15.96
C LEU A 93 -3.37 1.45 17.05
N LEU A 94 -3.82 0.19 17.19
CA LEU A 94 -3.25 -0.75 18.16
C LEU A 94 -1.79 -1.07 17.81
N SER A 95 -1.50 -1.36 16.53
CA SER A 95 -0.16 -1.66 16.06
C SER A 95 0.80 -0.48 16.30
N ALA A 96 0.36 0.74 16.00
CA ALA A 96 1.13 1.96 16.28
C ALA A 96 1.36 2.16 17.78
N GLY A 97 0.34 1.89 18.60
CA GLY A 97 0.43 2.00 20.07
C GLY A 97 1.37 0.99 20.71
N LEU A 98 1.46 -0.22 20.17
CA LEU A 98 2.38 -1.26 20.63
C LEU A 98 3.82 -1.02 20.16
N GLY A 99 4.02 -0.27 19.05
CA GLY A 99 5.34 0.02 18.50
C GLY A 99 6.11 -1.23 18.08
N VAL A 100 5.41 -2.26 17.61
CA VAL A 100 6.02 -3.53 17.21
C VAL A 100 6.91 -3.38 15.97
N GLN A 101 7.99 -4.17 15.93
CA GLN A 101 8.94 -4.21 14.82
C GLN A 101 8.89 -5.60 14.17
N GLY A 102 8.06 -5.75 13.14
CA GLY A 102 7.80 -7.04 12.47
C GLY A 102 8.86 -7.47 11.45
N MET A 103 10.03 -6.82 11.38
CA MET A 103 11.04 -7.10 10.35
C MET A 103 11.70 -8.46 10.47
N LEU A 104 11.78 -9.03 11.68
CA LEU A 104 12.36 -10.34 11.96
C LEU A 104 11.52 -11.04 13.02
N TRP A 105 11.51 -12.37 12.98
CA TRP A 105 10.87 -13.17 14.04
C TRP A 105 11.39 -12.80 15.43
N SER A 106 12.68 -12.61 15.60
CA SER A 106 13.30 -12.28 16.90
C SER A 106 12.92 -10.90 17.42
N THR A 107 12.53 -9.94 16.57
CA THR A 107 12.12 -8.59 16.97
C THR A 107 10.63 -8.52 17.31
N SER A 108 9.82 -9.39 16.73
CA SER A 108 8.41 -9.56 17.04
C SER A 108 7.90 -10.93 16.59
N PRO A 109 8.06 -11.98 17.40
CA PRO A 109 7.53 -13.31 17.07
C PRO A 109 6.05 -13.28 16.71
N ALA A 110 5.25 -12.56 17.51
CA ALA A 110 3.81 -12.44 17.31
C ALA A 110 3.45 -11.84 15.95
N SER A 111 4.15 -10.79 15.51
CA SER A 111 3.88 -10.17 14.20
C SER A 111 4.19 -11.12 13.05
N THR A 112 5.34 -11.78 13.10
CA THR A 112 5.78 -12.71 12.04
C THR A 112 4.88 -13.94 11.96
N GLU A 113 4.50 -14.51 13.10
CA GLU A 113 3.65 -15.70 13.13
C GLU A 113 2.20 -15.37 12.74
N LEU A 114 1.68 -14.21 13.16
CA LEU A 114 0.37 -13.74 12.73
C LEU A 114 0.32 -13.49 11.22
N GLU A 115 1.33 -12.82 10.65
CA GLU A 115 1.43 -12.61 9.21
C GLU A 115 1.42 -13.94 8.46
N THR A 116 2.29 -14.86 8.85
CA THR A 116 2.38 -16.19 8.25
C THR A 116 1.04 -16.92 8.30
N HIS A 117 0.36 -16.90 9.43
CA HIS A 117 -0.92 -17.56 9.62
C HIS A 117 -2.03 -16.97 8.76
N VAL A 118 -2.12 -15.63 8.69
CA VAL A 118 -3.10 -14.93 7.84
C VAL A 118 -2.83 -15.17 6.37
N LEU A 119 -1.55 -15.25 5.96
CA LEU A 119 -1.21 -15.57 4.57
C LEU A 119 -1.57 -17.00 4.20
N ASP A 120 -1.45 -17.97 5.12
CA ASP A 120 -1.95 -19.32 4.90
C ASP A 120 -3.49 -19.37 4.73
N TRP A 121 -4.23 -18.54 5.47
CA TRP A 121 -5.67 -18.36 5.22
C TRP A 121 -5.95 -17.80 3.83
N LEU A 122 -5.14 -16.86 3.36
CA LEU A 122 -5.30 -16.32 2.00
C LEU A 122 -5.03 -17.37 0.92
N VAL A 123 -4.11 -18.31 1.14
CA VAL A 123 -3.90 -19.44 0.23
C VAL A 123 -5.21 -20.23 0.06
N ASP A 124 -5.93 -20.50 1.14
CA ASP A 124 -7.22 -21.22 1.10
C ASP A 124 -8.32 -20.38 0.46
N LEU A 125 -8.46 -19.12 0.87
CA LEU A 125 -9.49 -18.19 0.36
C LEU A 125 -9.37 -17.97 -1.15
N LEU A 126 -8.14 -17.93 -1.66
CA LEU A 126 -7.85 -17.73 -3.09
C LEU A 126 -7.80 -19.04 -3.88
N GLY A 127 -7.93 -20.20 -3.23
CA GLY A 127 -7.82 -21.50 -3.88
C GLY A 127 -6.43 -21.77 -4.49
N LEU A 128 -5.37 -21.22 -3.89
CA LEU A 128 -4.02 -21.42 -4.38
C LEU A 128 -3.50 -22.83 -4.06
N PRO A 129 -2.55 -23.37 -4.87
CA PRO A 129 -1.94 -24.65 -4.59
C PRO A 129 -1.29 -24.71 -3.20
N PRO A 130 -1.32 -25.87 -2.51
CA PRO A 130 -0.70 -26.05 -1.20
C PRO A 130 0.81 -25.71 -1.15
N ALA A 131 1.48 -25.71 -2.30
CA ALA A 131 2.87 -25.29 -2.42
C ALA A 131 3.13 -23.85 -1.95
N PHE A 132 2.08 -22.99 -1.89
CA PHE A 132 2.19 -21.61 -1.39
C PHE A 132 2.03 -21.49 0.13
N ARG A 133 1.70 -22.58 0.84
CA ARG A 133 1.61 -22.55 2.31
C ARG A 133 2.98 -22.47 2.97
N SER A 134 3.02 -21.84 4.13
CA SER A 134 4.22 -21.72 4.97
C SER A 134 4.77 -23.09 5.43
N THR A 135 3.93 -24.10 5.51
CA THR A 135 4.29 -25.50 5.83
C THR A 135 4.90 -26.27 4.66
N SER A 136 5.06 -25.63 3.51
CA SER A 136 5.61 -26.18 2.27
C SER A 136 6.95 -25.53 1.94
N THR A 137 7.36 -25.59 0.67
CA THR A 137 8.53 -24.88 0.12
C THR A 137 8.25 -23.43 -0.25
N GLY A 138 7.00 -23.02 -0.17
CA GLY A 138 6.54 -21.66 -0.44
C GLY A 138 6.36 -20.83 0.82
N GLY A 139 5.39 -19.99 0.79
CA GLY A 139 5.03 -19.03 1.82
C GLY A 139 4.66 -17.70 1.17
N GLY A 140 4.33 -16.74 2.00
CA GLY A 140 4.00 -15.39 1.57
C GLY A 140 4.66 -14.36 2.49
N VAL A 141 4.68 -13.12 2.03
CA VAL A 141 5.09 -11.95 2.81
C VAL A 141 4.29 -10.75 2.34
N ILE A 142 3.82 -9.93 3.29
CA ILE A 142 3.12 -8.68 2.96
C ILE A 142 4.16 -7.63 2.60
N GLN A 143 3.99 -7.01 1.43
CA GLN A 143 4.81 -5.90 0.97
C GLN A 143 4.12 -4.56 1.27
N ASP A 144 4.90 -3.48 1.31
CA ASP A 144 4.41 -2.12 1.54
C ASP A 144 3.48 -1.61 0.44
N SER A 145 3.63 -2.14 -0.76
CA SER A 145 2.81 -1.77 -1.92
C SER A 145 2.74 -2.88 -2.97
N ALA A 146 1.73 -2.81 -3.84
CA ALA A 146 1.63 -3.68 -5.00
C ALA A 146 2.84 -3.54 -5.95
N SER A 147 3.46 -2.36 -6.02
CA SER A 147 4.66 -2.13 -6.83
C SER A 147 5.87 -2.90 -6.28
N SER A 148 6.06 -2.89 -4.96
CA SER A 148 7.13 -3.66 -4.30
C SER A 148 6.88 -5.16 -4.41
N ALA A 149 5.63 -5.61 -4.22
CA ALA A 149 5.26 -7.02 -4.42
C ALA A 149 5.56 -7.49 -5.85
N THR A 150 5.21 -6.66 -6.85
CA THR A 150 5.54 -6.93 -8.26
C THR A 150 7.05 -7.04 -8.49
N LEU A 151 7.84 -6.12 -7.92
CA LEU A 151 9.29 -6.15 -8.04
C LEU A 151 9.87 -7.42 -7.41
N CYS A 152 9.43 -7.78 -6.21
CA CYS A 152 9.87 -9.01 -5.54
C CYS A 152 9.53 -10.26 -6.39
N ALA A 153 8.34 -10.33 -6.96
CA ALA A 153 7.94 -11.42 -7.83
C ALA A 153 8.80 -11.51 -9.11
N ILE A 154 9.13 -10.36 -9.72
CA ILE A 154 10.02 -10.31 -10.90
C ILE A 154 11.43 -10.77 -10.52
N LEU A 155 11.96 -10.33 -9.37
CA LEU A 155 13.28 -10.74 -8.89
C LEU A 155 13.31 -12.25 -8.60
N ALA A 156 12.32 -12.79 -7.94
CA ALA A 156 12.21 -14.23 -7.67
C ALA A 156 12.12 -15.04 -8.98
N ALA A 157 11.34 -14.58 -9.96
CA ALA A 157 11.23 -15.20 -11.27
C ALA A 157 12.57 -15.13 -12.04
N ARG A 158 13.28 -14.02 -11.97
CA ARG A 158 14.61 -13.84 -12.55
C ARG A 158 15.62 -14.84 -11.96
N GLU A 159 15.66 -14.95 -10.62
CA GLU A 159 16.55 -15.90 -9.95
C GLU A 159 16.24 -17.34 -10.35
N ARG A 160 14.96 -17.71 -10.35
CA ARG A 160 14.52 -19.04 -10.77
C ARG A 160 14.93 -19.33 -12.23
N ALA A 161 14.69 -18.40 -13.14
CA ALA A 161 14.97 -18.56 -14.57
C ALA A 161 16.48 -18.60 -14.89
N SER A 162 17.31 -17.93 -14.09
CA SER A 162 18.77 -17.94 -14.22
C SER A 162 19.45 -19.06 -13.46
N GLY A 163 18.70 -19.90 -12.72
CA GLY A 163 19.27 -20.91 -11.85
C GLY A 163 20.10 -20.33 -10.69
N GLY A 164 19.68 -19.16 -10.16
CA GLY A 164 20.38 -18.46 -9.07
C GLY A 164 21.57 -17.61 -9.52
N ARG A 165 21.85 -17.53 -10.81
CA ARG A 165 23.03 -16.84 -11.33
C ARG A 165 22.88 -15.33 -11.43
N ALA A 166 21.65 -14.81 -11.57
CA ALA A 166 21.46 -13.38 -11.78
C ALA A 166 21.95 -12.53 -10.60
N ASN A 167 21.90 -13.03 -9.37
CA ASN A 167 22.46 -12.34 -8.20
C ASN A 167 24.00 -12.43 -8.10
N LEU A 168 24.63 -13.41 -8.75
CA LEU A 168 26.07 -13.59 -8.74
C LEU A 168 26.75 -12.85 -9.90
N ASP A 169 26.21 -13.02 -11.10
CA ASP A 169 26.85 -12.61 -12.35
C ASP A 169 26.12 -11.44 -13.04
N GLY A 170 24.94 -11.02 -12.52
CA GLY A 170 24.05 -10.12 -13.22
C GLY A 170 23.22 -10.82 -14.30
N THR A 171 22.55 -10.02 -15.16
CA THR A 171 21.74 -10.53 -16.27
C THR A 171 22.50 -10.43 -17.59
N ASP A 172 22.42 -11.47 -18.42
CA ASP A 172 23.07 -11.54 -19.74
C ASP A 172 22.17 -11.04 -20.89
N GLY A 173 21.05 -10.44 -20.58
CA GLY A 173 20.10 -9.88 -21.56
C GLY A 173 19.20 -10.91 -22.26
N ARG A 174 19.27 -12.20 -21.92
CA ARG A 174 18.45 -13.26 -22.53
C ARG A 174 17.08 -13.43 -21.87
N LEU A 175 16.92 -13.01 -20.61
CA LEU A 175 15.65 -13.10 -19.92
C LEU A 175 14.66 -12.06 -20.45
N VAL A 176 13.44 -12.50 -20.73
CA VAL A 176 12.35 -11.65 -21.18
C VAL A 176 11.16 -11.75 -20.23
N ALA A 177 10.42 -10.66 -20.12
CA ALA A 177 9.14 -10.62 -19.42
C ALA A 177 8.03 -10.31 -20.44
N TYR A 178 6.85 -10.87 -20.20
CA TYR A 178 5.68 -10.64 -21.05
C TYR A 178 4.61 -9.90 -20.25
N ALA A 179 4.02 -8.86 -20.85
CA ALA A 179 2.93 -8.10 -20.25
C ALA A 179 2.00 -7.55 -21.34
N SER A 180 0.75 -7.25 -21.00
CA SER A 180 -0.12 -6.51 -21.91
C SER A 180 0.19 -5.00 -21.85
N PRO A 181 -0.21 -4.19 -22.85
CA PRO A 181 -0.15 -2.74 -22.78
C PRO A 181 -0.89 -2.13 -21.59
N GLU A 182 -1.97 -2.83 -21.15
CA GLU A 182 -2.86 -2.38 -20.08
C GLU A 182 -2.31 -2.66 -18.67
N THR A 183 -1.17 -3.32 -18.54
CA THR A 183 -0.58 -3.56 -17.22
C THR A 183 -0.11 -2.28 -16.56
N HIS A 184 -0.27 -2.22 -15.23
CA HIS A 184 0.19 -1.09 -14.45
C HIS A 184 1.70 -0.81 -14.66
N SER A 185 2.09 0.45 -14.67
CA SER A 185 3.47 0.91 -14.93
C SER A 185 4.54 0.31 -14.01
N SER A 186 4.15 -0.25 -12.85
CA SER A 186 5.07 -0.95 -11.93
C SER A 186 5.74 -2.16 -12.58
N ILE A 187 5.08 -2.83 -13.54
CA ILE A 187 5.66 -3.95 -14.27
C ILE A 187 6.88 -3.50 -15.07
N GLU A 188 6.74 -2.45 -15.87
CA GLU A 188 7.86 -1.91 -16.65
C GLU A 188 8.98 -1.38 -15.75
N LYS A 189 8.62 -0.67 -14.66
CA LYS A 189 9.59 -0.20 -13.67
C LYS A 189 10.32 -1.37 -13.02
N GLY A 190 9.60 -2.41 -12.60
CA GLY A 190 10.16 -3.61 -12.01
C GLY A 190 11.14 -4.33 -12.95
N VAL A 191 10.78 -4.47 -14.22
CA VAL A 191 11.65 -5.08 -15.25
C VAL A 191 12.96 -4.29 -15.42
N LYS A 192 12.89 -2.95 -15.40
CA LYS A 192 14.09 -2.09 -15.47
C LYS A 192 14.96 -2.24 -14.23
N ILE A 193 14.36 -2.19 -13.04
CA ILE A 193 15.07 -2.31 -11.74
C ILE A 193 15.70 -3.70 -11.61
N ALA A 194 14.99 -4.75 -12.03
CA ALA A 194 15.51 -6.12 -12.01
C ALA A 194 16.67 -6.37 -13.00
N GLY A 195 17.05 -5.37 -13.79
CA GLY A 195 18.18 -5.47 -14.72
C GLY A 195 17.87 -6.24 -16.00
N LEU A 196 16.60 -6.56 -16.30
CA LEU A 196 16.25 -7.22 -17.56
C LEU A 196 16.34 -6.23 -18.75
N GLY A 197 16.07 -4.95 -18.50
CA GLY A 197 16.03 -3.89 -19.51
C GLY A 197 14.68 -3.77 -20.21
N SER A 198 14.29 -2.54 -20.57
CA SER A 198 12.98 -2.26 -21.18
C SER A 198 12.76 -2.96 -22.51
N ARG A 199 13.82 -3.22 -23.29
CA ARG A 199 13.73 -3.94 -24.57
C ARG A 199 13.30 -5.41 -24.40
N ASN A 200 13.50 -5.97 -23.22
CA ASN A 200 13.15 -7.35 -22.88
C ASN A 200 11.75 -7.46 -22.27
N LEU A 201 11.03 -6.35 -22.10
CA LEU A 201 9.60 -6.39 -21.82
C LEU A 201 8.85 -6.53 -23.18
N ARG A 202 8.33 -7.72 -23.40
CA ARG A 202 7.55 -8.05 -24.60
C ARG A 202 6.09 -7.73 -24.33
N ARG A 203 5.55 -6.74 -25.04
CA ARG A 203 4.13 -6.39 -24.97
C ARG A 203 3.33 -7.30 -25.89
N ILE A 204 2.31 -7.93 -25.33
CA ILE A 204 1.36 -8.78 -26.03
C ILE A 204 0.09 -7.97 -26.21
N GLU A 205 -0.26 -7.65 -27.45
CA GLU A 205 -1.45 -6.90 -27.76
C GLU A 205 -2.72 -7.61 -27.27
N VAL A 206 -3.71 -6.82 -26.92
CA VAL A 206 -5.03 -7.29 -26.50
C VAL A 206 -6.08 -6.84 -27.51
N ASP A 207 -7.17 -7.62 -27.63
CA ASP A 207 -8.32 -7.24 -28.46
C ASP A 207 -9.19 -6.19 -27.74
N ALA A 208 -10.25 -5.73 -28.42
CA ALA A 208 -11.20 -4.77 -27.88
C ALA A 208 -11.96 -5.26 -26.61
N ARG A 209 -11.76 -6.52 -26.21
CA ARG A 209 -12.31 -7.13 -24.99
C ARG A 209 -11.23 -7.45 -23.96
N ASP A 210 -10.06 -6.82 -24.05
CA ASP A 210 -8.88 -7.05 -23.19
C ASP A 210 -8.38 -8.51 -23.19
N ARG A 211 -8.73 -9.30 -24.21
CA ARG A 211 -8.24 -10.68 -24.31
C ARG A 211 -6.90 -10.68 -25.03
N LYS A 212 -5.93 -11.40 -24.47
CA LYS A 212 -4.65 -11.62 -25.13
C LYS A 212 -4.85 -12.35 -26.46
N SER A 213 -4.18 -11.90 -27.51
CA SER A 213 -4.09 -12.71 -28.70
C SER A 213 -3.33 -14.00 -28.35
N VAL A 214 -3.95 -15.12 -28.60
CA VAL A 214 -3.28 -16.43 -28.55
C VAL A 214 -2.64 -16.58 -29.94
N VAL A 215 -1.33 -16.43 -30.00
CA VAL A 215 -0.55 -16.78 -31.18
C VAL A 215 -0.23 -18.26 -31.10
#